data_70a0c18cc386b367f4f62fae160a8f12
#
_entry.id   70a0c18cc386b367f4f62fae160a8f12
#
_cell.length_a   1.000
_cell.length_b   1.000
_cell.length_c   1.000
_cell.angle_alpha   90.00
_cell.angle_beta   90.00
_cell.angle_gamma   90.00
#
_symmetry.space_group_name_H-M   'P 1'
#
loop_
_entity.id
_entity.type
_entity.pdbx_description
1 polymer ?
#
loop_
_entity_poly.entity_id
_entity_poly.type
_entity_poly.pdbx_seq_one_letter_code
_entity_poly.pdbx_strand_id
1 'polypeptide(L)'
;MSKAPVASSATASIARRSPRAATVFAALGDPTRLALVAKLSDGSQRSIAQLSDGEPLTRQAISKHLRVLEGARLVRSRRAGRESLYALDPAPIADLQAYLALVSSQWDQALARLKALVER
;
A
#
# COMPACT_ATOMS: atom_id res chain seq x y z
N MET A 1 1.21 -35.74 -5.58
CA MET A 1 0.62 -34.68 -4.91
C MET A 1 0.84 -33.36 -5.59
N SER A 2 -0.16 -32.81 -6.02
CA SER A 2 0.00 -31.63 -6.76
C SER A 2 0.26 -30.53 -5.81
N LYS A 3 1.23 -29.82 -6.04
CA LYS A 3 1.43 -28.64 -5.41
C LYS A 3 0.37 -27.74 -5.78
N ALA A 4 -0.30 -27.32 -4.85
CA ALA A 4 -1.16 -26.26 -5.09
C ALA A 4 -0.37 -25.26 -5.84
N PRO A 5 -0.85 -24.85 -6.91
CA PRO A 5 -0.21 -23.85 -7.68
C PRO A 5 -0.32 -22.58 -7.00
N VAL A 6 -0.23 -22.62 -5.92
CA VAL A 6 -0.24 -21.63 -5.23
C VAL A 6 0.44 -20.58 -5.86
N ALA A 7 1.09 -19.91 -5.47
CA ALA A 7 1.81 -18.93 -6.10
C ALA A 7 2.61 -19.65 -7.09
N SER A 8 2.45 -19.31 -8.29
CA SER A 8 3.38 -19.77 -9.26
C SER A 8 4.75 -19.34 -8.79
N SER A 9 5.76 -20.01 -9.23
CA SER A 9 7.13 -19.60 -8.94
C SER A 9 7.37 -18.15 -9.28
N ALA A 10 6.74 -17.66 -10.34
CA ALA A 10 6.86 -16.28 -10.76
C ALA A 10 6.31 -15.33 -9.71
N THR A 11 5.12 -15.61 -9.18
CA THR A 11 4.49 -14.76 -8.17
C THR A 11 5.30 -14.76 -6.88
N ALA A 12 5.73 -15.94 -6.44
CA ALA A 12 6.54 -16.04 -5.23
C ALA A 12 7.88 -15.33 -5.40
N SER A 13 8.46 -15.42 -6.58
CA SER A 13 9.72 -14.76 -6.89
C SER A 13 9.58 -13.23 -6.85
N ILE A 14 8.49 -12.71 -7.40
CA ILE A 14 8.22 -11.28 -7.36
C ILE A 14 8.04 -10.81 -5.93
N ALA A 15 7.30 -11.56 -5.12
CA ALA A 15 7.12 -11.22 -3.72
C ALA A 15 8.44 -11.15 -2.97
N ARG A 16 9.34 -12.09 -3.23
CA ARG A 16 10.64 -12.11 -2.58
C ARG A 16 11.58 -11.02 -3.07
N ARG A 17 11.47 -10.65 -4.35
CA ARG A 17 12.31 -9.61 -4.94
C ARG A 17 11.83 -8.22 -4.62
N SER A 18 10.61 -8.11 -4.14
CA SER A 18 10.05 -6.82 -3.83
C SER A 18 9.86 -6.68 -2.33
N PRO A 19 10.94 -6.50 -1.59
CA PRO A 19 10.81 -6.21 -0.16
C PRO A 19 9.99 -4.93 0.04
N ARG A 20 9.89 -4.10 -0.99
CA ARG A 20 9.03 -2.93 -0.96
C ARG A 20 7.57 -3.26 -0.80
N ALA A 21 7.08 -4.33 -1.45
CA ALA A 21 5.68 -4.70 -1.33
C ALA A 21 5.32 -5.00 0.13
N ALA A 22 6.15 -5.79 0.81
CA ALA A 22 5.92 -6.11 2.21
C ALA A 22 5.98 -4.86 3.09
N THR A 23 6.93 -3.97 2.85
CA THR A 23 7.07 -2.72 3.62
C THR A 23 5.87 -1.82 3.40
N VAL A 24 5.38 -1.71 2.16
CA VAL A 24 4.21 -0.91 1.82
C VAL A 24 2.97 -1.48 2.50
N PHE A 25 2.75 -2.80 2.41
CA PHE A 25 1.63 -3.44 3.09
C PHE A 25 1.66 -3.21 4.60
N ALA A 26 2.83 -3.36 5.20
CA ALA A 26 2.99 -3.14 6.64
C ALA A 26 2.65 -1.68 7.02
N ALA A 27 3.11 -0.72 6.23
CA ALA A 27 2.81 0.68 6.47
C ALA A 27 1.33 1.00 6.29
N LEU A 28 0.66 0.33 5.36
CA LEU A 28 -0.77 0.52 5.11
C LEU A 28 -1.65 -0.30 6.05
N GLY A 29 -1.07 -1.17 6.87
CA GLY A 29 -1.81 -2.06 7.76
C GLY A 29 -2.34 -1.39 9.01
N ASP A 30 -2.73 -0.14 8.93
CA ASP A 30 -3.28 0.64 10.04
C ASP A 30 -4.36 1.57 9.52
N PRO A 31 -5.53 1.65 10.18
CA PRO A 31 -6.64 2.48 9.69
C PRO A 31 -6.28 3.95 9.53
N THR A 32 -5.51 4.50 10.45
CA THR A 32 -5.11 5.90 10.39
C THR A 32 -4.19 6.15 9.21
N ARG A 33 -3.22 5.26 9.00
CA ARG A 33 -2.29 5.41 7.87
C ARG A 33 -3.01 5.28 6.53
N LEU A 34 -3.98 4.36 6.44
CA LEU A 34 -4.81 4.28 5.23
C LEU A 34 -5.57 5.57 4.98
N ALA A 35 -6.13 6.17 6.04
CA ALA A 35 -6.85 7.42 5.92
C ALA A 35 -5.95 8.57 5.47
N LEU A 36 -4.73 8.62 6.00
CA LEU A 36 -3.76 9.65 5.61
C LEU A 36 -3.38 9.53 4.14
N VAL A 37 -3.13 8.31 3.68
CA VAL A 37 -2.82 8.06 2.27
C VAL A 37 -4.01 8.46 1.39
N ALA A 38 -5.22 8.14 1.82
CA ALA A 38 -6.42 8.53 1.08
C ALA A 38 -6.54 10.04 0.93
N LYS A 39 -6.22 10.79 2.00
CA LYS A 39 -6.25 12.25 1.96
C LYS A 39 -5.25 12.84 0.97
N LEU A 40 -4.15 12.14 0.73
CA LEU A 40 -3.10 12.59 -0.18
C LEU A 40 -3.25 12.02 -1.60
N SER A 41 -4.26 11.19 -1.82
CA SER A 41 -4.42 10.49 -3.11
C SER A 41 -4.84 11.42 -4.25
N ASP A 42 -5.28 12.62 -3.94
CA ASP A 42 -5.62 13.61 -4.95
C ASP A 42 -4.40 14.36 -5.50
N GLY A 43 -3.21 13.99 -5.05
CA GLY A 43 -1.97 14.64 -5.47
C GLY A 43 -1.65 15.92 -4.74
N SER A 44 -2.46 16.31 -3.76
CA SER A 44 -2.22 17.55 -3.02
C SER A 44 -1.10 17.41 -2.00
N GLN A 45 -0.54 18.56 -1.61
CA GLN A 45 0.38 18.64 -0.49
C GLN A 45 -0.40 19.15 0.71
N ARG A 46 -0.21 18.53 1.87
CA ARG A 46 -0.94 18.89 3.07
C ARG A 46 -0.01 18.95 4.27
N SER A 47 -0.29 19.89 5.17
CA SER A 47 0.43 20.00 6.45
C SER A 47 -0.10 18.97 7.44
N ILE A 48 0.63 18.80 8.55
CA ILE A 48 0.15 17.94 9.64
C ILE A 48 -1.19 18.42 10.15
N ALA A 49 -1.36 19.74 10.28
CA ALA A 49 -2.63 20.30 10.74
C ALA A 49 -3.79 19.88 9.82
N GLN A 50 -3.59 19.99 8.52
CA GLN A 50 -4.60 19.60 7.55
C GLN A 50 -4.87 18.08 7.57
N LEU A 51 -3.80 17.29 7.70
CA LEU A 51 -3.94 15.84 7.77
C LEU A 51 -4.60 15.37 9.05
N SER A 52 -4.44 16.11 10.14
CA SER A 52 -5.04 15.80 11.43
C SER A 52 -6.53 16.13 11.49
N ASP A 53 -7.01 16.96 10.58
CA ASP A 53 -8.40 17.39 10.57
C ASP A 53 -9.33 16.20 10.38
N GLY A 54 -10.27 16.05 11.29
CA GLY A 54 -11.20 14.92 11.26
C GLY A 54 -10.65 13.63 11.85
N GLU A 55 -9.38 13.60 12.28
CA GLU A 55 -8.80 12.41 12.89
C GLU A 55 -8.92 12.47 14.40
N PRO A 56 -9.23 11.37 15.06
CA PRO A 56 -9.39 11.36 16.53
C PRO A 56 -8.06 11.29 17.28
N LEU A 57 -6.97 11.57 16.62
CA LEU A 57 -5.63 11.45 17.18
C LEU A 57 -4.97 12.82 17.31
N THR A 58 -3.99 12.90 18.21
CA THR A 58 -3.20 14.13 18.36
C THR A 58 -2.29 14.31 17.15
N ARG A 59 -1.81 15.55 16.96
CA ARG A 59 -0.85 15.84 15.90
C ARG A 59 0.44 15.06 16.09
N GLN A 60 0.84 14.80 17.33
CA GLN A 60 2.02 13.98 17.60
C GLN A 60 1.84 12.55 17.13
N ALA A 61 0.66 11.97 17.36
CA ALA A 61 0.36 10.62 16.90
C ALA A 61 0.33 10.57 15.37
N ILE A 62 -0.30 11.57 14.74
CA ILE A 62 -0.32 11.68 13.28
C ILE A 62 1.12 11.78 12.74
N SER A 63 1.96 12.58 13.38
CA SER A 63 3.36 12.71 12.98
C SER A 63 4.10 11.38 13.00
N LYS A 64 3.83 10.54 14.00
CA LYS A 64 4.44 9.21 14.08
C LYS A 64 3.98 8.32 12.93
N HIS A 65 2.68 8.37 12.60
CA HIS A 65 2.16 7.63 11.46
C HIS A 65 2.79 8.09 10.15
N LEU A 66 2.98 9.40 10.00
CA LEU A 66 3.62 9.95 8.81
C LEU A 66 5.08 9.50 8.68
N ARG A 67 5.79 9.34 9.80
CA ARG A 67 7.15 8.81 9.76
C ARG A 67 7.20 7.37 9.25
N VAL A 68 6.22 6.56 9.63
CA VAL A 68 6.13 5.19 9.13
C VAL A 68 5.90 5.21 7.62
N LEU A 69 5.00 6.08 7.16
CA LEU A 69 4.71 6.21 5.74
C LEU A 69 5.92 6.74 4.96
N GLU A 70 6.66 7.68 5.52
CA GLU A 70 7.91 8.16 4.91
C GLU A 70 8.96 7.06 4.82
N GLY A 71 9.09 6.27 5.88
CA GLY A 71 10.01 5.14 5.91
C GLY A 71 9.71 4.11 4.84
N ALA A 72 8.44 3.94 4.49
CA ALA A 72 8.01 3.07 3.41
C ALA A 72 8.04 3.76 2.04
N ARG A 73 8.44 5.03 2.01
CA ARG A 73 8.50 5.87 0.80
C ARG A 73 7.15 6.10 0.14
N LEU A 74 6.09 5.98 0.93
CA LEU A 74 4.74 6.26 0.45
C LEU A 74 4.44 7.75 0.43
N VAL A 75 5.06 8.51 1.31
CA VAL A 75 4.91 9.95 1.34
C VAL A 75 6.28 10.60 1.38
N ARG A 76 6.33 11.84 0.89
CA ARG A 76 7.50 12.69 0.95
C ARG A 76 7.11 13.96 1.69
N SER A 77 8.05 14.50 2.45
CA SER A 77 7.83 15.78 3.11
C SER A 77 8.82 16.80 2.59
N ARG A 78 8.40 18.06 2.62
CA ARG A 78 9.28 19.19 2.37
C ARG A 78 8.94 20.33 3.30
N ARG A 79 9.92 21.14 3.62
CA ARG A 79 9.68 22.32 4.43
C ARG A 79 9.13 23.43 3.56
N ALA A 80 8.12 24.10 4.07
CA ALA A 80 7.56 25.30 3.45
C ALA A 80 7.35 26.30 4.57
N GLY A 81 8.31 27.19 4.74
CA GLY A 81 8.29 28.10 5.89
C GLY A 81 8.48 27.30 7.19
N ARG A 82 7.53 27.43 8.09
CA ARG A 82 7.58 26.74 9.39
C ARG A 82 6.86 25.41 9.37
N GLU A 83 6.23 25.06 8.26
CA GLU A 83 5.46 23.84 8.15
C GLU A 83 6.21 22.79 7.35
N SER A 84 5.89 21.54 7.62
CA SER A 84 6.23 20.44 6.71
C SER A 84 5.00 20.09 5.91
N LEU A 85 5.15 19.96 4.62
CA LEU A 85 4.08 19.56 3.72
C LEU A 85 4.36 18.15 3.24
N TYR A 86 3.33 17.33 3.25
CA TYR A 86 3.40 15.91 2.87
C TYR A 86 2.66 15.70 1.56
N ALA A 87 3.24 14.88 0.71
CA ALA A 87 2.64 14.49 -0.56
C ALA A 87 2.83 13.01 -0.78
N LEU A 88 1.90 12.38 -1.47
CA LEU A 88 1.99 10.97 -1.81
C LEU A 88 3.05 10.76 -2.89
N ASP A 89 3.86 9.73 -2.74
CA ASP A 89 4.73 9.25 -3.80
C ASP A 89 4.02 8.07 -4.47
N PRO A 90 3.62 8.18 -5.72
CA PRO A 90 2.86 7.12 -6.38
C PRO A 90 3.68 5.89 -6.75
N ALA A 91 5.01 5.98 -6.77
CA ALA A 91 5.84 4.87 -7.22
C ALA A 91 5.67 3.58 -6.41
N PRO A 92 5.69 3.60 -5.07
CA PRO A 92 5.46 2.37 -4.30
C PRO A 92 4.05 1.80 -4.50
N ILE A 93 3.07 2.67 -4.74
CA ILE A 93 1.70 2.23 -5.01
C ILE A 93 1.64 1.50 -6.35
N ALA A 94 2.34 1.99 -7.36
CA ALA A 94 2.39 1.31 -8.66
C ALA A 94 3.01 -0.08 -8.55
N ASP A 95 4.08 -0.21 -7.76
CA ASP A 95 4.71 -1.51 -7.50
C ASP A 95 3.72 -2.46 -6.82
N LEU A 96 2.97 -1.94 -5.86
CA LEU A 96 1.96 -2.71 -5.16
C LEU A 96 0.84 -3.16 -6.09
N GLN A 97 0.40 -2.27 -6.97
CA GLN A 97 -0.63 -2.60 -7.96
C GLN A 97 -0.18 -3.74 -8.87
N ALA A 98 1.06 -3.71 -9.32
CA ALA A 98 1.60 -4.77 -10.17
C ALA A 98 1.60 -6.11 -9.43
N TYR A 99 1.99 -6.12 -8.18
CA TYR A 99 1.96 -7.33 -7.35
C TYR A 99 0.54 -7.84 -7.17
N LEU A 100 -0.39 -6.96 -6.82
CA LEU A 100 -1.80 -7.34 -6.62
C LEU A 100 -2.44 -7.84 -7.91
N ALA A 101 -2.09 -7.27 -9.06
CA ALA A 101 -2.58 -7.74 -10.34
C ALA A 101 -2.16 -9.18 -10.61
N LEU A 102 -0.91 -9.52 -10.27
CA LEU A 102 -0.42 -10.90 -10.40
C LEU A 102 -1.18 -11.85 -9.49
N VAL A 103 -1.36 -11.48 -8.23
CA VAL A 103 -2.10 -12.32 -7.27
C VAL A 103 -3.55 -12.50 -7.74
N SER A 104 -4.17 -11.42 -8.19
CA SER A 104 -5.55 -11.47 -8.70
C SER A 104 -5.68 -12.40 -9.90
N SER A 105 -4.73 -12.33 -10.83
CA SER A 105 -4.71 -13.22 -12.00
C SER A 105 -4.60 -14.68 -11.59
N GLN A 106 -3.76 -14.99 -10.61
CA GLN A 106 -3.64 -16.35 -10.08
C GLN A 106 -4.96 -16.85 -9.50
N TRP A 107 -5.64 -16.00 -8.76
CA TRP A 107 -6.94 -16.33 -8.19
C TRP A 107 -8.00 -16.57 -9.27
N ASP A 108 -8.02 -15.71 -10.30
CA ASP A 108 -8.96 -15.85 -11.40
C ASP A 108 -8.76 -17.18 -12.12
N GLN A 109 -7.52 -17.58 -12.35
CA GLN A 109 -7.21 -18.86 -12.96
C GLN A 109 -7.65 -20.02 -12.07
N ALA A 110 -7.42 -19.92 -10.77
CA ALA A 110 -7.82 -20.96 -9.84
C ALA A 110 -9.35 -21.10 -9.80
N LEU A 111 -10.05 -19.99 -9.79
CA LEU A 111 -11.53 -19.99 -9.81
C LEU A 111 -12.06 -20.55 -11.12
N ALA A 112 -11.44 -20.23 -12.25
CA ALA A 112 -11.84 -20.76 -13.55
C ALA A 112 -11.68 -22.27 -13.59
N ARG A 113 -10.58 -22.80 -13.05
CA ARG A 113 -10.36 -24.23 -12.97
C ARG A 113 -11.39 -24.91 -12.10
N LEU A 114 -11.71 -24.32 -10.97
CA LEU A 114 -12.72 -24.85 -10.05
C LEU A 114 -14.09 -24.89 -10.73
N LYS A 115 -14.45 -23.80 -11.41
CA LYS A 115 -15.71 -23.73 -12.13
C LYS A 115 -15.80 -24.79 -13.20
N ALA A 116 -14.77 -24.98 -13.98
CA ALA A 116 -14.73 -26.01 -15.02
C ALA A 116 -14.90 -27.40 -14.42
N LEU A 117 -14.32 -27.66 -13.27
CA LEU A 117 -14.43 -28.91 -12.57
C LEU A 117 -15.85 -29.18 -12.11
N VAL A 118 -16.52 -28.16 -11.58
CA VAL A 118 -17.89 -28.31 -11.09
C VAL A 118 -18.90 -28.46 -12.22
N GLU A 119 -18.64 -27.81 -13.35
CA GLU A 119 -19.56 -27.84 -14.49
C GLU A 119 -19.40 -29.03 -15.39
N ARG A 120 -18.56 -29.96 -15.07
CA ARG A 120 -18.33 -31.17 -15.86
C ARG A 120 -19.57 -32.04 -15.95
#